data_789b2e39b85134c3ab78c88ab0642add
#
_entry.id   789b2e39b85134c3ab78c88ab0642add
#
_cell.length_a   1.000
_cell.length_b   1.000
_cell.length_c   1.000
_cell.angle_alpha   90.00
_cell.angle_beta   90.00
_cell.angle_gamma   90.00
#
_symmetry.space_group_name_H-M   'P 1'
#
loop_
_entity.id
_entity.type
_entity.pdbx_description
1 polymer ?
#
loop_
_entity_poly.entity_id
_entity_poly.type
_entity_poly.pdbx_seq_one_letter_code
_entity_poly.pdbx_strand_id
1 'polypeptide(L)'
;MKYRALIVDDERIIVNGIMRLPIWLSLDIEPVPAMTGLQALELMEQYRFDLIITDIRMPEMDGLEFISQMRKVYPDIPTVVLSGYDSFAYAK
;
A
#
# COMPACT_ATOMS: atom_id res chain seq x y z
N MET A 1 17.58 2.17 -5.81
CA MET A 1 16.75 0.98 -6.02
C MET A 1 15.95 1.12 -7.30
N LYS A 2 15.76 0.03 -8.00
CA LYS A 2 15.17 0.05 -9.34
C LYS A 2 13.66 0.19 -9.33
N TYR A 3 12.99 -0.40 -8.33
CA TYR A 3 11.53 -0.38 -8.20
C TYR A 3 11.11 0.27 -6.91
N ARG A 4 9.85 0.68 -6.85
CA ARG A 4 9.31 1.33 -5.65
C ARG A 4 7.95 0.73 -5.31
N ALA A 5 7.75 0.38 -4.03
CA ALA A 5 6.48 -0.14 -3.52
C ALA A 5 5.90 0.82 -2.49
N LEU A 6 4.61 1.08 -2.60
CA LEU A 6 3.89 1.92 -1.64
C LEU A 6 3.20 1.02 -0.63
N ILE A 7 3.49 1.24 0.65
CA ILE A 7 2.94 0.46 1.75
C ILE A 7 1.96 1.34 2.52
N VAL A 8 0.68 1.02 2.45
CA VAL A 8 -0.38 1.85 3.02
C VAL A 8 -1.07 1.12 4.15
N ASP A 9 -0.91 1.62 5.37
CA ASP A 9 -1.53 1.05 6.56
C ASP A 9 -1.49 2.10 7.66
N ASP A 10 -2.56 2.22 8.44
CA ASP A 10 -2.63 3.17 9.54
C ASP A 10 -1.98 2.66 10.83
N GLU A 11 -1.58 1.41 10.87
CA GLU A 11 -0.92 0.83 12.03
C GLU A 11 0.60 0.86 11.85
N ARG A 12 1.26 1.71 12.64
CA ARG A 12 2.70 1.93 12.53
C ARG A 12 3.50 0.64 12.72
N ILE A 13 3.07 -0.23 13.63
CA ILE A 13 3.77 -1.49 13.87
C ILE A 13 3.77 -2.37 12.62
N ILE A 14 2.62 -2.44 11.95
CA ILE A 14 2.48 -3.22 10.71
C ILE A 14 3.37 -2.63 9.61
N VAL A 15 3.29 -1.32 9.43
CA VAL A 15 4.11 -0.63 8.41
C VAL A 15 5.59 -0.88 8.66
N ASN A 16 6.04 -0.68 9.88
CA ASN A 16 7.46 -0.87 10.22
C ASN A 16 7.90 -2.31 10.00
N GLY A 17 7.05 -3.28 10.34
CA GLY A 17 7.34 -4.68 10.09
C GLY A 17 7.50 -4.99 8.61
N ILE A 18 6.60 -4.50 7.78
CA ILE A 18 6.66 -4.70 6.33
C ILE A 18 7.88 -4.02 5.73
N MET A 19 8.16 -2.78 6.17
CA MET A 19 9.30 -2.00 5.67
C MET A 19 10.65 -2.70 5.90
N ARG A 20 10.73 -3.52 6.95
CA ARG A 20 11.98 -4.20 7.34
C ARG A 20 12.17 -5.57 6.72
N LEU A 21 11.23 -6.02 5.90
CA LEU A 21 11.36 -7.33 5.26
C LEU A 21 12.58 -7.33 4.33
N PRO A 22 13.42 -8.39 4.42
CA PRO A 22 14.62 -8.45 3.58
C PRO A 22 14.33 -8.63 2.09
N ILE A 23 13.12 -9.02 1.75
CA ILE A 23 12.73 -9.24 0.36
C ILE A 23 12.88 -7.97 -0.48
N TRP A 24 12.73 -6.78 0.12
CA TRP A 24 12.86 -5.53 -0.62
C TRP A 24 14.26 -5.38 -1.23
N LEU A 25 15.27 -5.71 -0.45
CA LEU A 25 16.65 -5.68 -0.95
C LEU A 25 16.87 -6.73 -2.02
N SER A 26 16.34 -7.93 -1.83
CA SER A 26 16.49 -9.02 -2.80
C SER A 26 15.89 -8.69 -4.16
N LEU A 27 14.78 -7.97 -4.16
CA LEU A 27 14.06 -7.63 -5.39
C LEU A 27 14.42 -6.24 -5.92
N ASP A 28 15.34 -5.55 -5.26
CA ASP A 28 15.74 -4.18 -5.61
C ASP A 28 14.54 -3.21 -5.59
N ILE A 29 13.72 -3.33 -4.55
CA ILE A 29 12.53 -2.50 -4.35
C ILE A 29 12.73 -1.59 -3.15
N GLU A 30 12.41 -0.31 -3.32
CA GLU A 30 12.36 0.65 -2.23
C GLU A 30 10.95 0.72 -1.68
N PRO A 31 10.70 0.26 -0.43
CA PRO A 31 9.38 0.43 0.18
C PRO A 31 9.22 1.85 0.71
N VAL A 32 8.07 2.45 0.47
CA VAL A 32 7.74 3.82 0.91
C VAL A 32 6.44 3.74 1.71
N PRO A 33 6.42 4.23 2.95
CA PRO A 33 5.24 4.11 3.80
C PRO A 33 4.26 5.26 3.59
N ALA A 34 2.98 4.95 3.73
CA ALA A 34 1.91 5.93 3.85
C ALA A 34 0.98 5.46 4.95
N MET A 35 0.57 6.38 5.81
CA MET A 35 -0.27 6.05 6.97
C MET A 35 -1.76 6.26 6.69
N THR A 36 -2.10 6.91 5.59
CA THR A 36 -3.49 7.16 5.18
C THR A 36 -3.62 7.02 3.68
N GLY A 37 -4.84 6.82 3.21
CA GLY A 37 -5.12 6.79 1.78
C GLY A 37 -4.81 8.11 1.09
N LEU A 38 -5.10 9.23 1.76
CA LEU A 38 -4.78 10.55 1.21
C LEU A 38 -3.28 10.76 1.07
N GLN A 39 -2.50 10.39 2.06
CA GLN A 39 -1.05 10.46 1.98
C GLN A 39 -0.53 9.61 0.83
N ALA A 40 -1.09 8.42 0.67
CA ALA A 40 -0.72 7.52 -0.42
C ALA A 40 -0.97 8.18 -1.78
N LEU A 41 -2.13 8.79 -1.97
CA LEU A 41 -2.45 9.48 -3.22
C LEU A 41 -1.50 10.66 -3.49
N GLU A 42 -1.14 11.40 -2.44
CA GLU A 42 -0.18 12.50 -2.57
C GLU A 42 1.20 11.99 -2.99
N LEU A 43 1.65 10.89 -2.40
CA LEU A 43 2.93 10.30 -2.75
C LEU A 43 2.94 9.80 -4.19
N MET A 44 1.81 9.28 -4.67
CA MET A 44 1.69 8.82 -6.05
C MET A 44 1.76 9.96 -7.07
N GLU A 45 1.50 11.19 -6.65
CA GLU A 45 1.70 12.36 -7.51
C GLU A 45 3.17 12.76 -7.60
N GLN A 46 3.96 12.44 -6.58
CA GLN A 46 5.37 12.83 -6.49
C GLN A 46 6.32 11.76 -7.01
N TYR A 47 5.95 10.49 -6.86
CA TYR A 47 6.81 9.37 -7.19
C TYR A 47 6.06 8.34 -8.02
N ARG A 48 6.81 7.62 -8.84
CA ARG A 48 6.27 6.49 -9.58
C ARG A 48 6.37 5.24 -8.70
N PHE A 49 5.28 4.49 -8.60
CA PHE A 49 5.25 3.23 -7.87
C PHE A 49 4.98 2.06 -8.81
N ASP A 50 5.65 0.94 -8.53
CA ASP A 50 5.53 -0.29 -9.32
C ASP A 50 4.65 -1.32 -8.64
N LEU A 51 4.36 -1.14 -7.36
CA LEU A 51 3.57 -2.05 -6.55
C LEU A 51 2.91 -1.27 -5.42
N ILE A 52 1.67 -1.63 -5.10
CA ILE A 52 0.97 -1.06 -3.95
C ILE A 52 0.56 -2.20 -3.03
N ILE A 53 0.84 -2.04 -1.75
CA ILE A 53 0.35 -2.93 -0.70
C ILE A 53 -0.47 -2.07 0.25
N THR A 54 -1.74 -2.36 0.40
CA THR A 54 -2.62 -1.56 1.25
C THR A 54 -3.46 -2.42 2.17
N ASP A 55 -3.71 -1.92 3.38
CA ASP A 55 -4.70 -2.49 4.26
C ASP A 55 -6.10 -2.09 3.77
N ILE A 56 -7.11 -2.84 4.17
CA ILE A 56 -8.50 -2.52 3.85
C ILE A 56 -9.04 -1.47 4.82
N ARG A 57 -8.85 -1.71 6.12
CA ARG A 57 -9.45 -0.86 7.15
C ARG A 57 -8.53 0.26 7.56
N MET A 58 -8.90 1.47 7.16
CA MET A 58 -8.19 2.68 7.56
C MET A 58 -9.23 3.76 7.84
N PRO A 59 -8.94 4.70 8.78
CA PRO A 59 -9.85 5.82 9.03
C PRO A 59 -10.02 6.68 7.79
N GLU A 60 -11.17 7.30 7.65
CA GLU A 60 -11.53 8.26 6.61
C GLU A 60 -11.61 7.64 5.22
N MET A 61 -10.51 7.14 4.68
CA MET A 61 -10.48 6.50 3.37
C MET A 61 -9.95 5.09 3.55
N ASP A 62 -10.81 4.07 3.39
CA ASP A 62 -10.37 2.69 3.49
C ASP A 62 -9.58 2.26 2.25
N GLY A 63 -8.98 1.05 2.33
CA GLY A 63 -8.14 0.54 1.25
C GLY A 63 -8.88 0.36 -0.06
N LEU A 64 -10.15 -0.05 -0.01
CA LEU A 64 -10.93 -0.25 -1.24
C LEU A 64 -11.25 1.07 -1.92
N GLU A 65 -11.56 2.09 -1.14
CA GLU A 65 -11.80 3.43 -1.67
C GLU A 65 -10.52 4.02 -2.25
N PHE A 66 -9.39 3.85 -1.53
CA PHE A 66 -8.09 4.26 -2.04
C PHE A 66 -7.78 3.61 -3.39
N ILE A 67 -7.98 2.29 -3.49
CA ILE A 67 -7.73 1.56 -4.74
C ILE A 67 -8.64 2.09 -5.85
N SER A 68 -9.91 2.31 -5.54
CA SER A 68 -10.87 2.84 -6.52
C SER A 68 -10.42 4.18 -7.08
N GLN A 69 -9.98 5.08 -6.22
CA GLN A 69 -9.53 6.40 -6.65
C GLN A 69 -8.22 6.33 -7.42
N MET A 70 -7.26 5.54 -6.94
CA MET A 70 -5.96 5.47 -7.59
C MET A 70 -6.04 4.81 -8.96
N ARG A 71 -6.93 3.84 -9.15
CA ARG A 71 -7.07 3.15 -10.43
C ARG A 71 -7.66 4.02 -11.53
N LYS A 72 -8.32 5.11 -11.20
CA LYS A 72 -8.78 6.07 -12.21
C LYS A 72 -7.61 6.76 -12.91
N VAL A 73 -6.47 6.89 -12.22
CA VAL A 73 -5.29 7.56 -12.74
C VAL A 73 -4.20 6.56 -13.10
N TYR A 74 -4.08 5.49 -12.33
CA TYR A 74 -3.03 4.47 -12.48
C TYR A 74 -3.65 3.07 -12.59
N PRO A 75 -4.26 2.74 -13.74
CA PRO A 75 -5.05 1.51 -13.84
C PRO A 75 -4.24 0.22 -13.83
N ASP A 76 -2.94 0.29 -14.10
CA ASP A 76 -2.12 -0.91 -14.32
C ASP A 76 -1.17 -1.26 -13.18
N ILE A 77 -1.15 -0.50 -12.08
CA ILE A 77 -0.25 -0.80 -10.99
C ILE A 77 -0.76 -2.01 -10.20
N PRO A 78 0.04 -3.08 -10.09
CA PRO A 78 -0.33 -4.23 -9.27
C PRO A 78 -0.58 -3.83 -7.82
N THR A 79 -1.65 -4.37 -7.24
CA THR A 79 -2.07 -4.01 -5.90
C THR A 79 -2.32 -5.27 -5.08
N VAL A 80 -1.69 -5.34 -3.90
CA VAL A 80 -1.89 -6.41 -2.93
C VAL A 80 -2.68 -5.82 -1.76
N VAL A 81 -3.76 -6.48 -1.40
CA VAL A 81 -4.59 -6.06 -0.26
C VAL A 81 -4.25 -6.94 0.93
N LEU A 82 -3.81 -6.32 2.01
CA LEU A 82 -3.54 -7.03 3.25
C LEU A 82 -4.87 -7.27 3.95
N SER A 83 -5.20 -8.53 4.19
CA SER A 83 -6.37 -8.85 4.98
C SER A 83 -5.95 -9.01 6.43
N GLY A 84 -6.37 -8.07 7.28
CA GLY A 84 -6.27 -8.23 8.70
C GLY A 84 -7.25 -9.30 9.16
N TYR A 85 -7.30 -9.53 10.46
CA TYR A 85 -8.13 -10.56 11.04
C TYR A 85 -9.59 -10.45 10.59
N ASP A 86 -10.14 -9.24 10.62
CA ASP A 86 -11.52 -9.01 10.22
C ASP A 86 -11.70 -9.09 8.72
N SER A 87 -10.70 -8.68 7.96
CA SER A 87 -10.76 -8.70 6.49
C SER A 87 -10.77 -10.11 5.94
N PHE A 88 -10.18 -11.05 6.64
CA PHE A 88 -10.19 -12.45 6.25
C PHE A 88 -11.62 -12.97 6.15
N ALA A 89 -12.52 -12.49 6.98
CA ALA A 89 -13.92 -12.89 6.94
C ALA A 89 -14.63 -12.42 5.68
N TYR A 90 -14.19 -11.32 5.09
CA TYR A 90 -14.78 -10.80 3.85
C TYR A 90 -14.34 -11.59 2.61
N ALA A 91 -13.18 -12.21 2.67
CA ALA A 91 -12.65 -12.96 1.55
C ALA A 91 -13.40 -14.26 1.31
N LYS A 92 -14.24 -14.65 2.25
CA LYS A 92 -15.06 -15.84 2.11
C LYS A 92 -16.39 -15.50 1.47
#